data_b1c97d4a638b3678c3a9769b66e826b8
#
_entry.id   b1c97d4a638b3678c3a9769b66e826b8
#
_cell.length_a   1.000
_cell.length_b   1.000
_cell.length_c   1.000
_cell.angle_alpha   90.00
_cell.angle_beta   90.00
_cell.angle_gamma   90.00
#
_symmetry.space_group_name_H-M   'P 1'
#
loop_
_entity.id
_entity.type
_entity.pdbx_description
1 polymer ?
#
loop_
_entity_poly.entity_id
_entity_poly.type
_entity_poly.pdbx_seq_one_letter_code
_entity_poly.pdbx_strand_id
1 'polypeptide(L)'
;MNIDLGLKDKVAVVTGAGGGIGREIALALAKEGVAIVVNDIGVSLTGEGGSESPAQETVGLITQKGGKAIISNDSVSSWDSAQLIIKKALDTYGRLDIVINNAGILRDTIFHKMDPSDWNDVISVHLNGSFYVSRGAAPYF
;
A
#
# COMPACT_ATOMS: atom_id res chain seq x y z
N MET A 1 11.15 -27.12 -9.36
CA MET A 1 10.09 -27.59 -8.44
C MET A 1 9.19 -26.41 -8.11
N ASN A 2 7.94 -26.45 -8.53
CA ASN A 2 6.97 -25.41 -8.14
C ASN A 2 6.43 -25.77 -6.76
N ILE A 3 6.76 -24.92 -5.79
CA ILE A 3 6.20 -25.03 -4.43
C ILE A 3 4.88 -24.26 -4.45
N ASP A 4 3.78 -24.92 -4.09
CA ASP A 4 2.52 -24.23 -3.85
C ASP A 4 2.61 -23.46 -2.52
N LEU A 5 2.57 -22.14 -2.61
CA LEU A 5 2.63 -21.24 -1.44
C LEU A 5 1.27 -21.02 -0.78
N GLY A 6 0.19 -21.59 -1.34
CA GLY A 6 -1.18 -21.39 -0.84
C GLY A 6 -1.68 -19.95 -0.98
N LEU A 7 -1.09 -19.16 -1.88
CA LEU A 7 -1.41 -17.73 -2.04
C LEU A 7 -2.48 -17.45 -3.10
N LYS A 8 -2.73 -18.41 -3.98
CA LYS A 8 -3.71 -18.25 -5.05
C LYS A 8 -5.09 -17.87 -4.49
N ASP A 9 -5.74 -16.93 -5.13
CA ASP A 9 -7.06 -16.39 -4.76
C ASP A 9 -7.13 -15.66 -3.41
N LYS A 10 -5.98 -15.40 -2.79
CA LYS A 10 -5.89 -14.49 -1.63
C LYS A 10 -5.97 -13.03 -2.08
N VAL A 11 -6.26 -12.15 -1.14
CA VAL A 11 -6.33 -10.70 -1.35
C VAL A 11 -5.35 -9.98 -0.43
N ALA A 12 -4.55 -9.09 -1.00
CA ALA A 12 -3.57 -8.31 -0.27
C ALA A 12 -3.78 -6.81 -0.45
N VAL A 13 -3.58 -6.07 0.63
CA VAL A 13 -3.34 -4.62 0.61
C VAL A 13 -1.82 -4.41 0.71
N VAL A 14 -1.25 -3.66 -0.23
CA VAL A 14 0.15 -3.23 -0.17
C VAL A 14 0.18 -1.72 -0.15
N THR A 15 0.62 -1.13 0.96
CA THR A 15 0.71 0.33 1.10
C THR A 15 2.05 0.84 0.53
N GLY A 16 2.04 2.04 -0.04
CA GLY A 16 3.22 2.58 -0.72
C GLY A 16 3.64 1.76 -1.94
N ALA A 17 2.68 1.14 -2.63
CA ALA A 17 2.94 0.18 -3.71
C ALA A 17 3.02 0.83 -5.09
N GLY A 18 3.00 2.15 -5.19
CA GLY A 18 3.14 2.87 -6.46
C GLY A 18 4.55 2.84 -7.05
N GLY A 19 5.55 2.43 -6.29
CA GLY A 19 6.94 2.37 -6.72
C GLY A 19 7.83 1.60 -5.76
N GLY A 20 9.12 1.51 -6.08
CA GLY A 20 10.14 0.93 -5.22
C GLY A 20 9.82 -0.47 -4.71
N ILE A 21 10.15 -0.71 -3.45
CA ILE A 21 9.97 -2.02 -2.79
C ILE A 21 8.51 -2.45 -2.77
N GLY A 22 7.59 -1.53 -2.48
CA GLY A 22 6.14 -1.84 -2.44
C GLY A 22 5.62 -2.34 -3.79
N ARG A 23 6.04 -1.74 -4.89
CA ARG A 23 5.71 -2.20 -6.25
C ARG A 23 6.20 -3.63 -6.48
N GLU A 24 7.45 -3.91 -6.17
CA GLU A 24 8.03 -5.24 -6.39
C GLU A 24 7.33 -6.32 -5.54
N ILE A 25 6.95 -5.99 -4.31
CA ILE A 25 6.15 -6.89 -3.46
C ILE A 25 4.78 -7.14 -4.11
N ALA A 26 4.10 -6.09 -4.58
CA ALA A 26 2.80 -6.22 -5.23
C ALA A 26 2.88 -7.10 -6.50
N LEU A 27 3.91 -6.89 -7.33
CA LEU A 27 4.13 -7.69 -8.53
C LEU A 27 4.42 -9.17 -8.19
N ALA A 28 5.23 -9.42 -7.17
CA ALA A 28 5.56 -10.77 -6.73
C ALA A 28 4.33 -11.52 -6.22
N LEU A 29 3.51 -10.88 -5.37
CA LEU A 29 2.27 -11.46 -4.87
C LEU A 29 1.26 -11.71 -6.00
N ALA A 30 1.12 -10.77 -6.92
CA ALA A 30 0.21 -10.91 -8.06
C ALA A 30 0.61 -12.10 -8.96
N LYS A 31 1.90 -12.34 -9.14
CA LYS A 31 2.43 -13.49 -9.88
C LYS A 31 2.00 -14.82 -9.24
N GLU A 32 1.84 -14.86 -7.92
CA GLU A 32 1.36 -16.04 -7.18
C GLU A 32 -0.18 -16.14 -7.13
N GLY A 33 -0.89 -15.30 -7.88
CA GLY A 33 -2.34 -15.33 -7.97
C GLY A 33 -3.09 -14.54 -6.89
N VAL A 34 -2.41 -13.65 -6.17
CA VAL A 34 -3.01 -12.76 -5.18
C VAL A 34 -3.65 -11.56 -5.89
N ALA A 35 -4.87 -11.20 -5.53
CA ALA A 35 -5.47 -9.94 -5.96
C ALA A 35 -4.97 -8.79 -5.08
N ILE A 36 -4.57 -7.68 -5.67
CA ILE A 36 -3.83 -6.62 -4.98
C ILE A 36 -4.64 -5.31 -4.93
N VAL A 37 -4.77 -4.74 -3.73
CA VAL A 37 -5.06 -3.32 -3.58
C VAL A 37 -3.74 -2.57 -3.54
N VAL A 38 -3.44 -1.88 -4.61
CA VAL A 38 -2.24 -1.05 -4.76
C VAL A 38 -2.54 0.31 -4.13
N ASN A 39 -2.09 0.51 -2.91
CA ASN A 39 -2.30 1.77 -2.19
C ASN A 39 -1.07 2.68 -2.33
N ASP A 40 -1.31 3.88 -2.79
CA ASP A 40 -0.30 4.95 -2.85
C ASP A 40 -1.01 6.30 -2.93
N ILE A 41 -0.61 7.25 -2.12
CA ILE A 41 -1.22 8.60 -2.13
C ILE A 41 -0.83 9.43 -3.35
N GLY A 42 0.11 8.95 -4.17
CA GLY A 42 0.47 9.56 -5.43
C GLY A 42 1.27 10.86 -5.31
N VAL A 43 1.78 11.19 -4.12
CA VAL A 43 2.66 12.35 -3.95
C VAL A 43 4.04 11.97 -4.46
N SER A 44 4.46 12.60 -5.55
CA SER A 44 5.86 12.56 -5.94
C SER A 44 6.70 13.24 -4.86
N LEU A 45 7.94 12.81 -4.67
CA LEU A 45 8.90 13.47 -3.77
C LEU A 45 9.09 14.97 -4.11
N THR A 46 8.68 15.40 -5.31
CA THR A 46 8.80 16.77 -5.83
C THR A 46 7.47 17.51 -5.92
N GLY A 47 6.31 16.85 -5.68
CA GLY A 47 4.99 17.48 -5.77
C GLY A 47 4.54 17.82 -7.18
N GLU A 48 5.29 17.46 -8.23
CA GLU A 48 4.91 17.67 -9.63
C GLU A 48 4.23 16.43 -10.20
N GLY A 49 2.97 16.60 -10.65
CA GLY A 49 2.15 15.53 -11.20
C GLY A 49 2.58 15.10 -12.58
N GLY A 50 2.91 13.82 -12.76
CA GLY A 50 2.88 13.16 -14.06
C GLY A 50 1.44 12.80 -14.45
N SER A 51 1.22 12.42 -15.72
CA SER A 51 -0.11 12.08 -16.26
C SER A 51 -0.74 10.80 -15.71
N GLU A 52 0.03 9.96 -15.02
CA GLU A 52 -0.46 8.75 -14.35
C GLU A 52 0.04 8.68 -12.91
N SER A 53 -0.84 8.28 -11.98
CA SER A 53 -0.43 8.06 -10.61
C SER A 53 0.51 6.84 -10.52
N PRO A 54 1.49 6.83 -9.60
CA PRO A 54 2.34 5.65 -9.38
C PRO A 54 1.56 4.36 -9.13
N ALA A 55 0.44 4.44 -8.40
CA ALA A 55 -0.44 3.31 -8.17
C ALA A 55 -1.04 2.77 -9.48
N GLN A 56 -1.45 3.65 -10.39
CA GLN A 56 -2.00 3.26 -11.69
C GLN A 56 -0.97 2.51 -12.54
N GLU A 57 0.27 2.97 -12.55
CA GLU A 57 1.35 2.29 -13.24
C GLU A 57 1.57 0.87 -12.71
N THR A 58 1.60 0.69 -11.40
CA THR A 58 1.72 -0.64 -10.77
C THR A 58 0.54 -1.54 -11.12
N VAL A 59 -0.69 -1.02 -11.06
CA VAL A 59 -1.89 -1.77 -11.48
C VAL A 59 -1.79 -2.19 -12.95
N GLY A 60 -1.34 -1.29 -13.82
CA GLY A 60 -1.12 -1.59 -15.23
C GLY A 60 -0.13 -2.75 -15.45
N LEU A 61 0.99 -2.74 -14.73
CA LEU A 61 1.98 -3.82 -14.80
C LEU A 61 1.42 -5.17 -14.34
N ILE A 62 0.57 -5.18 -13.30
CA ILE A 62 -0.08 -6.39 -12.81
C ILE A 62 -1.09 -6.91 -13.82
N THR A 63 -1.96 -6.05 -14.32
CA THR A 63 -3.05 -6.44 -15.22
C THR A 63 -2.56 -6.87 -16.60
N GLN A 64 -1.48 -6.28 -17.11
CA GLN A 64 -0.83 -6.70 -18.35
C GLN A 64 -0.32 -8.15 -18.30
N LYS A 65 0.01 -8.64 -17.12
CA LYS A 65 0.47 -10.01 -16.88
C LYS A 65 -0.67 -10.96 -16.49
N GLY A 66 -1.92 -10.51 -16.59
CA GLY A 66 -3.11 -11.30 -16.27
C GLY A 66 -3.49 -11.34 -14.79
N GLY A 67 -2.82 -10.55 -13.94
CA GLY A 67 -3.15 -10.42 -12.53
C GLY A 67 -4.34 -9.50 -12.27
N LYS A 68 -4.77 -9.45 -11.02
CA LYS A 68 -5.88 -8.60 -10.54
C LYS A 68 -5.36 -7.54 -9.60
N ALA A 69 -5.65 -6.28 -9.89
CA ALA A 69 -5.27 -5.17 -9.02
C ALA A 69 -6.22 -4.00 -9.15
N ILE A 70 -6.38 -3.25 -8.08
CA ILE A 70 -7.12 -1.99 -8.03
C ILE A 70 -6.31 -0.93 -7.29
N ILE A 71 -6.64 0.33 -7.54
CA ILE A 71 -5.98 1.48 -6.94
C ILE A 71 -6.70 1.90 -5.66
N SER A 72 -5.93 2.29 -4.64
CA SER A 72 -6.37 3.11 -3.52
C SER A 72 -5.41 4.28 -3.35
N ASN A 73 -5.95 5.51 -3.38
CA ASN A 73 -5.16 6.72 -3.11
C ASN A 73 -5.41 7.27 -1.69
N ASP A 74 -5.96 6.44 -0.82
CA ASP A 74 -6.28 6.83 0.56
C ASP A 74 -5.02 6.83 1.42
N SER A 75 -4.93 7.80 2.34
CA SER A 75 -3.78 7.95 3.23
C SER A 75 -3.81 6.93 4.37
N VAL A 76 -2.65 6.38 4.72
CA VAL A 76 -2.50 5.53 5.91
C VAL A 76 -2.42 6.35 7.21
N SER A 77 -2.15 7.66 7.13
CA SER A 77 -1.84 8.50 8.29
C SER A 77 -3.06 8.97 9.08
N SER A 78 -4.28 8.65 8.65
CA SER A 78 -5.50 8.89 9.43
C SER A 78 -6.32 7.61 9.53
N TRP A 79 -7.02 7.46 10.66
CA TRP A 79 -7.86 6.28 10.89
C TRP A 79 -8.93 6.11 9.80
N ASP A 80 -9.73 7.15 9.56
CA ASP A 80 -10.83 7.07 8.61
C ASP A 80 -10.37 6.74 7.19
N SER A 81 -9.29 7.38 6.74
CA SER A 81 -8.72 7.14 5.42
C SER A 81 -8.15 5.71 5.30
N ALA A 82 -7.46 5.23 6.32
CA ALA A 82 -6.94 3.87 6.34
C ALA A 82 -8.07 2.81 6.24
N GLN A 83 -9.24 3.07 6.85
CA GLN A 83 -10.38 2.16 6.73
C GLN A 83 -10.95 2.10 5.31
N LEU A 84 -10.83 3.17 4.51
CA LEU A 84 -11.23 3.16 3.10
C LEU A 84 -10.37 2.20 2.26
N ILE A 85 -9.09 2.05 2.60
CA ILE A 85 -8.20 1.09 1.95
C ILE A 85 -8.72 -0.35 2.16
N ILE A 86 -9.07 -0.67 3.41
CA ILE A 86 -9.62 -1.99 3.78
C ILE A 86 -10.97 -2.22 3.08
N LYS A 87 -11.83 -1.21 3.13
CA LYS A 87 -13.15 -1.26 2.48
C LYS A 87 -13.03 -1.57 0.97
N LYS A 88 -12.05 -0.99 0.31
CA LYS A 88 -11.81 -1.24 -1.12
C LYS A 88 -11.51 -2.71 -1.41
N ALA A 89 -10.69 -3.36 -0.59
CA ALA A 89 -10.43 -4.79 -0.72
C ALA A 89 -11.70 -5.62 -0.56
N LEU A 90 -12.49 -5.32 0.47
CA LEU A 90 -13.72 -6.06 0.78
C LEU A 90 -14.80 -5.85 -0.28
N ASP A 91 -15.02 -4.61 -0.72
CA ASP A 91 -16.04 -4.28 -1.72
C ASP A 91 -15.72 -4.88 -3.10
N THR A 92 -14.44 -4.94 -3.46
CA THR A 92 -14.02 -5.42 -4.78
C THR A 92 -13.81 -6.93 -4.81
N TYR A 93 -13.19 -7.50 -3.79
CA TYR A 93 -12.77 -8.90 -3.78
C TYR A 93 -13.46 -9.76 -2.73
N GLY A 94 -14.22 -9.18 -1.81
CA GLY A 94 -15.02 -9.89 -0.82
C GLY A 94 -14.22 -10.48 0.36
N ARG A 95 -12.91 -10.26 0.41
CA ARG A 95 -12.03 -10.79 1.46
C ARG A 95 -10.76 -9.96 1.61
N LEU A 96 -10.05 -10.15 2.70
CA LEU A 96 -8.72 -9.60 2.92
C LEU A 96 -7.91 -10.59 3.75
N ASP A 97 -6.76 -11.01 3.23
CA ASP A 97 -5.92 -12.04 3.83
C ASP A 97 -4.53 -11.53 4.24
N ILE A 98 -4.03 -10.51 3.55
CA ILE A 98 -2.64 -10.06 3.68
C ILE A 98 -2.61 -8.54 3.73
N VAL A 99 -1.82 -8.00 4.66
CA VAL A 99 -1.46 -6.58 4.71
C VAL A 99 0.05 -6.44 4.67
N ILE A 100 0.55 -5.63 3.75
CA ILE A 100 1.96 -5.24 3.70
C ILE A 100 2.04 -3.75 4.02
N ASN A 101 2.49 -3.43 5.22
CA ASN A 101 2.72 -2.05 5.68
C ASN A 101 4.08 -1.57 5.18
N ASN A 102 4.13 -1.13 3.92
CA ASN A 102 5.35 -0.65 3.27
C ASN A 102 5.39 0.88 3.14
N ALA A 103 4.27 1.58 3.23
CA ALA A 103 4.24 3.03 3.12
C ALA A 103 5.17 3.69 4.12
N GLY A 104 5.93 4.67 3.66
CA GLY A 104 6.90 5.39 4.48
C GLY A 104 7.30 6.70 3.84
N ILE A 105 7.74 7.63 4.65
CA ILE A 105 8.31 8.90 4.22
C ILE A 105 9.61 9.16 4.99
N LEU A 106 10.45 10.00 4.43
CA LEU A 106 11.68 10.47 5.05
C LEU A 106 11.59 11.96 5.32
N ARG A 107 12.09 12.38 6.47
CA ARG A 107 12.27 13.77 6.87
C ARG A 107 13.65 13.89 7.51
N ASP A 108 14.68 13.54 6.72
CA ASP A 108 16.05 13.48 7.22
C ASP A 108 16.57 14.89 7.47
N THR A 109 16.96 15.14 8.72
CA THR A 109 17.61 16.36 9.15
C THR A 109 18.43 16.09 10.40
N ILE A 110 19.40 16.94 10.65
CA ILE A 110 20.21 16.82 11.86
C ILE A 110 19.33 17.05 13.10
N PHE A 111 19.46 16.21 14.11
CA PHE A 111 18.51 16.10 15.22
C PHE A 111 18.15 17.44 15.88
N HIS A 112 19.15 18.29 16.16
CA HIS A 112 18.93 19.59 16.83
C HIS A 112 18.25 20.64 15.94
N LYS A 113 18.07 20.36 14.65
CA LYS A 113 17.35 21.24 13.70
C LYS A 113 16.03 20.63 13.23
N MET A 114 15.69 19.45 13.74
CA MET A 114 14.45 18.78 13.37
C MET A 114 13.24 19.49 13.96
N ASP A 115 12.30 19.87 13.12
CA ASP A 115 11.02 20.40 13.58
C ASP A 115 10.11 19.30 14.13
N PRO A 116 9.27 19.60 15.15
CA PRO A 116 8.27 18.64 15.62
C PRO A 116 7.36 18.11 14.51
N SER A 117 7.08 18.91 13.47
CA SER A 117 6.29 18.49 12.32
C SER A 117 6.99 17.37 11.52
N ASP A 118 8.30 17.45 11.33
CA ASP A 118 9.07 16.38 10.65
C ASP A 118 8.97 15.06 11.40
N TRP A 119 9.14 15.12 12.70
CA TRP A 119 8.95 13.95 13.57
C TRP A 119 7.55 13.38 13.48
N ASN A 120 6.53 14.23 13.66
CA ASN A 120 5.13 13.84 13.66
C ASN A 120 4.70 13.24 12.30
N ASP A 121 5.16 13.79 11.18
CA ASP A 121 4.86 13.25 9.85
C ASP A 121 5.38 11.83 9.69
N VAL A 122 6.62 11.57 10.10
CA VAL A 122 7.21 10.22 10.04
C VAL A 122 6.45 9.24 10.94
N ILE A 123 6.14 9.63 12.17
CA ILE A 123 5.37 8.79 13.11
C ILE A 123 3.96 8.53 12.58
N SER A 124 3.31 9.53 12.00
CA SER A 124 1.95 9.38 11.45
C SER A 124 1.88 8.34 10.33
N VAL A 125 2.86 8.32 9.45
CA VAL A 125 2.88 7.38 8.33
C VAL A 125 3.38 6.00 8.78
N HIS A 126 4.53 5.92 9.43
CA HIS A 126 5.18 4.65 9.73
C HIS A 126 4.51 3.91 10.89
N LEU A 127 4.31 4.58 12.03
CA LEU A 127 3.78 3.95 13.24
C LEU A 127 2.26 3.91 13.23
N ASN A 128 1.62 5.07 13.17
CA ASN A 128 0.16 5.16 13.19
C ASN A 128 -0.45 4.49 11.96
N GLY A 129 0.15 4.69 10.77
CA GLY A 129 -0.32 4.07 9.54
C GLY A 129 -0.30 2.54 9.59
N SER A 130 0.78 1.96 10.10
CA SER A 130 0.87 0.50 10.29
C SER A 130 -0.20 -0.01 11.27
N PHE A 131 -0.43 0.72 12.36
CA PHE A 131 -1.49 0.39 13.31
C PHE A 131 -2.88 0.51 12.69
N TYR A 132 -3.18 1.63 12.02
CA TYR A 132 -4.52 1.88 11.47
C TYR A 132 -4.92 0.86 10.41
N VAL A 133 -4.02 0.54 9.50
CA VAL A 133 -4.27 -0.45 8.44
C VAL A 133 -4.39 -1.84 9.04
N SER A 134 -3.45 -2.26 9.88
CA SER A 134 -3.46 -3.59 10.48
C SER A 134 -4.67 -3.79 11.40
N ARG A 135 -5.00 -2.79 12.22
CA ARG A 135 -6.17 -2.87 13.12
C ARG A 135 -7.48 -2.94 12.34
N GLY A 136 -7.58 -2.18 11.24
CA GLY A 136 -8.75 -2.22 10.36
C GLY A 136 -8.92 -3.56 9.64
N ALA A 137 -7.81 -4.19 9.28
CA ALA A 137 -7.79 -5.48 8.59
C ALA A 137 -8.05 -6.68 9.51
N ALA A 138 -7.64 -6.59 10.78
CA ALA A 138 -7.63 -7.72 11.72
C ALA A 138 -8.96 -8.48 11.84
N PRO A 139 -10.16 -7.83 11.81
CA PRO A 139 -11.44 -8.56 11.90
C PRO A 139 -11.71 -9.50 10.72
N TYR A 140 -10.99 -9.36 9.62
CA TYR A 140 -11.23 -10.10 8.37
C TYR A 140 -10.24 -11.23 8.12
N PHE A 141 -9.24 -11.36 8.96
CA PHE A 141 -8.23 -12.43 8.87
C PHE A 141 -8.73 -13.78 9.36
#